data_edd02709735616520ec42fa68050e870
#
_entry.id   edd02709735616520ec42fa68050e870
#
_cell.length_a   1.000
_cell.length_b   1.000
_cell.length_c   1.000
_cell.angle_alpha   90.00
_cell.angle_beta   90.00
_cell.angle_gamma   90.00
#
_symmetry.space_group_name_H-M   'P 1'
#
loop_
_entity.id
_entity.type
_entity.pdbx_description
1 polymer ?
#
loop_
_entity_poly.entity_id
_entity_poly.type
_entity_poly.pdbx_seq_one_letter_code
_entity_poly.pdbx_strand_id
1 'polypeptide(L)'
;MSALEELRNFYYDRLSRELVSRTTLQVVVESVVMAFVALSAFLGNILVCVAVTRNPRLHTPTNILICALSVTDITMSVCTIPLTVGVLISGRWIYSKAVCQFQGSFPLTLAVISLQLMVTIAINRYLCVIKPSLYRRIFTVRKSLGFSVGVFCLACLPTLSPMFYARDDYAFHPGKAYCAFAMEKNFIFALCMGMGFIMSPFIIMSYLYCRIYWSVRRAAFPQSGNADAESQRNAHVQEVKVTKTLAAVLVGFSLCWFPVMIIDQIDMTNGAPMLPRKVYYFYGLSIYMSSAINPVLYGLLNRSFRIEYKKIITWKSL
;
A
#
# COMPACT_ATOMS: atom_id res chain seq x y z
N MET A 1 25.30 -28.91 -6.15
CA MET A 1 24.61 -27.61 -6.42
C MET A 1 23.86 -27.77 -7.73
N SER A 2 22.60 -27.42 -7.82
CA SER A 2 21.85 -27.50 -9.09
C SER A 2 22.27 -26.36 -10.03
N ALA A 3 22.19 -26.57 -11.36
CA ALA A 3 22.47 -25.48 -12.33
C ALA A 3 21.70 -24.19 -12.07
N LEU A 4 20.46 -24.32 -11.55
CA LEU A 4 19.62 -23.18 -11.16
C LEU A 4 20.18 -22.43 -9.94
N GLU A 5 20.80 -23.12 -9.01
CA GLU A 5 21.42 -22.53 -7.82
C GLU A 5 22.71 -21.77 -8.19
N GLU A 6 23.52 -22.31 -9.11
CA GLU A 6 24.66 -21.60 -9.68
C GLU A 6 24.26 -20.33 -10.42
N LEU A 7 23.22 -20.43 -11.26
CA LEU A 7 22.67 -19.28 -11.97
C LEU A 7 22.20 -18.18 -11.00
N ARG A 8 21.48 -18.56 -9.95
CA ARG A 8 21.00 -17.64 -8.92
C ARG A 8 22.15 -16.94 -8.21
N ASN A 9 23.14 -17.69 -7.76
CA ASN A 9 24.32 -17.14 -7.10
C ASN A 9 25.08 -16.17 -8.01
N PHE A 10 25.23 -16.50 -9.29
CA PHE A 10 25.85 -15.61 -10.28
C PHE A 10 25.14 -14.24 -10.36
N TYR A 11 23.80 -14.23 -10.42
CA TYR A 11 23.04 -12.97 -10.48
C TYR A 11 23.06 -12.20 -9.17
N TYR A 12 23.00 -12.87 -8.02
CA TYR A 12 23.16 -12.21 -6.71
C TYR A 12 24.53 -11.55 -6.58
N ASP A 13 25.61 -12.23 -7.01
CA ASP A 13 26.96 -11.66 -7.02
C ASP A 13 27.08 -10.47 -7.97
N ARG A 14 26.46 -10.54 -9.15
CA ARG A 14 26.39 -9.42 -10.08
C ARG A 14 25.71 -8.21 -9.43
N LEU A 15 24.53 -8.40 -8.86
CA LEU A 15 23.77 -7.33 -8.18
C LEU A 15 24.52 -6.74 -6.99
N SER A 16 25.27 -7.57 -6.25
CA SER A 16 26.15 -7.11 -5.17
C SER A 16 27.27 -6.21 -5.69
N ARG A 17 27.94 -6.62 -6.78
CA ARG A 17 28.96 -5.77 -7.45
C ARG A 17 28.35 -4.45 -7.93
N GLU A 18 27.19 -4.50 -8.59
CA GLU A 18 26.48 -3.28 -9.05
C GLU A 18 26.08 -2.36 -7.88
N LEU A 19 25.75 -2.90 -6.70
CA LEU A 19 25.43 -2.11 -5.51
C LEU A 19 26.65 -1.40 -4.93
N VAL A 20 27.81 -2.10 -4.88
CA VAL A 20 29.05 -1.56 -4.31
C VAL A 20 29.73 -0.57 -5.28
N SER A 21 29.68 -0.82 -6.58
CA SER A 21 30.35 -0.01 -7.61
C SER A 21 29.64 1.29 -7.97
N ARG A 22 28.59 1.67 -7.24
CA ARG A 22 27.87 2.94 -7.47
C ARG A 22 28.77 4.14 -7.27
N THR A 23 28.61 5.17 -8.11
CA THR A 23 29.24 6.46 -7.89
C THR A 23 28.67 7.15 -6.64
N THR A 24 29.43 8.04 -6.03
CA THR A 24 28.94 8.84 -4.89
C THR A 24 27.65 9.57 -5.19
N LEU A 25 27.52 10.11 -6.41
CA LEU A 25 26.27 10.78 -6.85
C LEU A 25 25.08 9.81 -6.85
N GLN A 26 25.25 8.59 -7.35
CA GLN A 26 24.18 7.57 -7.33
C GLN A 26 23.79 7.20 -5.91
N VAL A 27 24.76 7.00 -5.02
CA VAL A 27 24.47 6.70 -3.59
C VAL A 27 23.67 7.83 -2.96
N VAL A 28 24.08 9.10 -3.15
CA VAL A 28 23.40 10.26 -2.61
C VAL A 28 21.98 10.37 -3.17
N VAL A 29 21.82 10.33 -4.49
CA VAL A 29 20.50 10.48 -5.13
C VAL A 29 19.54 9.38 -4.70
N GLU A 30 19.96 8.12 -4.75
CA GLU A 30 19.11 6.97 -4.37
C GLU A 30 18.71 7.04 -2.88
N SER A 31 19.64 7.38 -2.00
CA SER A 31 19.38 7.48 -0.56
C SER A 31 18.50 8.68 -0.21
N VAL A 32 18.72 9.84 -0.83
CA VAL A 32 17.90 11.04 -0.61
C VAL A 32 16.48 10.85 -1.12
N VAL A 33 16.30 10.28 -2.31
CA VAL A 33 14.96 9.97 -2.85
C VAL A 33 14.23 9.01 -1.93
N MET A 34 14.87 7.95 -1.46
CA MET A 34 14.26 6.99 -0.55
C MET A 34 13.91 7.60 0.81
N ALA A 35 14.79 8.42 1.38
CA ALA A 35 14.55 9.16 2.62
C ALA A 35 13.40 10.18 2.46
N PHE A 36 13.30 10.85 1.31
CA PHE A 36 12.19 11.75 1.00
C PHE A 36 10.86 11.01 0.93
N VAL A 37 10.82 9.82 0.33
CA VAL A 37 9.63 8.96 0.30
C VAL A 37 9.24 8.55 1.72
N ALA A 38 10.21 8.12 2.55
CA ALA A 38 9.95 7.77 3.95
C ALA A 38 9.31 8.94 4.73
N LEU A 39 9.91 10.13 4.62
CA LEU A 39 9.42 11.33 5.30
C LEU A 39 8.04 11.75 4.80
N SER A 40 7.81 11.69 3.49
CA SER A 40 6.51 12.01 2.89
C SER A 40 5.42 11.04 3.33
N ALA A 41 5.72 9.73 3.37
CA ALA A 41 4.80 8.72 3.87
C ALA A 41 4.50 8.95 5.36
N PHE A 42 5.52 9.19 6.18
CA PHE A 42 5.38 9.43 7.61
C PHE A 42 4.51 10.66 7.91
N LEU A 43 4.96 11.84 7.44
CA LEU A 43 4.28 13.12 7.73
C LEU A 43 2.88 13.18 7.11
N GLY A 44 2.74 12.69 5.89
CA GLY A 44 1.46 12.67 5.20
C GLY A 44 0.42 11.82 5.91
N ASN A 45 0.78 10.62 6.35
CA ASN A 45 -0.15 9.71 7.02
C ASN A 45 -0.45 10.14 8.46
N ILE A 46 0.51 10.76 9.18
CA ILE A 46 0.23 11.43 10.45
C ILE A 46 -0.82 12.53 10.25
N LEU A 47 -0.67 13.34 9.20
CA LEU A 47 -1.62 14.41 8.89
C LEU A 47 -3.04 13.87 8.65
N VAL A 48 -3.18 12.71 7.98
CA VAL A 48 -4.46 12.01 7.83
C VAL A 48 -5.05 11.62 9.19
N CYS A 49 -4.26 10.95 10.04
CA CYS A 49 -4.72 10.52 11.35
C CYS A 49 -5.14 11.70 12.23
N VAL A 50 -4.32 12.76 12.28
CA VAL A 50 -4.62 13.98 13.04
C VAL A 50 -5.87 14.67 12.50
N ALA A 51 -6.06 14.76 11.18
CA ALA A 51 -7.27 15.35 10.59
C ALA A 51 -8.54 14.61 11.01
N VAL A 52 -8.50 13.26 10.98
CA VAL A 52 -9.65 12.45 11.38
C VAL A 52 -9.90 12.55 12.88
N THR A 53 -8.89 12.52 13.75
CA THR A 53 -9.07 12.56 15.20
C THR A 53 -9.53 13.93 15.71
N ARG A 54 -9.07 15.03 15.09
CA ARG A 54 -9.43 16.40 15.52
C ARG A 54 -10.82 16.85 15.08
N ASN A 55 -11.31 16.36 13.94
CA ASN A 55 -12.59 16.82 13.39
C ASN A 55 -13.69 15.74 13.54
N PRO A 56 -14.68 15.93 14.46
CA PRO A 56 -15.78 14.97 14.63
C PRO A 56 -16.58 14.71 13.34
N ARG A 57 -16.64 15.67 12.41
CA ARG A 57 -17.29 15.49 11.11
C ARG A 57 -16.59 14.46 10.22
N LEU A 58 -15.32 14.16 10.50
CA LEU A 58 -14.57 13.11 9.81
C LEU A 58 -14.66 11.75 10.51
N HIS A 59 -15.35 11.61 11.64
CA HIS A 59 -15.56 10.33 12.33
C HIS A 59 -16.59 9.47 11.60
N THR A 60 -16.29 9.08 10.37
CA THR A 60 -17.13 8.21 9.54
C THR A 60 -16.53 6.80 9.46
N PRO A 61 -17.35 5.75 9.22
CA PRO A 61 -16.85 4.38 9.05
C PRO A 61 -15.72 4.28 8.00
N THR A 62 -15.82 5.01 6.90
CA THR A 62 -14.79 5.07 5.86
C THR A 62 -13.49 5.67 6.36
N ASN A 63 -13.56 6.79 7.08
CA ASN A 63 -12.37 7.50 7.53
C ASN A 63 -11.64 6.72 8.65
N ILE A 64 -12.34 5.87 9.41
CA ILE A 64 -11.70 4.92 10.34
C ILE A 64 -10.85 3.90 9.57
N LEU A 65 -11.37 3.36 8.45
CA LEU A 65 -10.60 2.45 7.59
C LEU A 65 -9.41 3.16 6.94
N ILE A 66 -9.58 4.42 6.53
CA ILE A 66 -8.49 5.27 6.01
C ILE A 66 -7.44 5.51 7.10
N CYS A 67 -7.84 5.76 8.34
CA CYS A 67 -6.91 5.86 9.47
C CYS A 67 -6.11 4.57 9.70
N ALA A 68 -6.77 3.40 9.64
CA ALA A 68 -6.09 2.11 9.76
C ALA A 68 -5.06 1.92 8.64
N LEU A 69 -5.40 2.29 7.40
CA LEU A 69 -4.46 2.30 6.27
C LEU A 69 -3.28 3.25 6.53
N SER A 70 -3.55 4.46 7.03
CA SER A 70 -2.50 5.43 7.37
C SER A 70 -1.57 4.93 8.49
N VAL A 71 -2.08 4.21 9.48
CA VAL A 71 -1.24 3.58 10.52
C VAL A 71 -0.32 2.52 9.90
N THR A 72 -0.80 1.72 8.94
CA THR A 72 0.02 0.75 8.21
C THR A 72 1.15 1.46 7.44
N ASP A 73 0.84 2.56 6.76
CA ASP A 73 1.81 3.34 5.99
C ASP A 73 2.83 4.06 6.88
N ILE A 74 2.43 4.58 8.04
CA ILE A 74 3.35 5.12 9.07
C ILE A 74 4.30 4.02 9.53
N THR A 75 3.77 2.83 9.82
CA THR A 75 4.57 1.69 10.28
C THR A 75 5.59 1.28 9.22
N MET A 76 5.19 1.24 7.94
CA MET A 76 6.09 0.99 6.82
C MET A 76 7.22 2.02 6.78
N SER A 77 6.90 3.30 6.90
CA SER A 77 7.87 4.40 6.78
C SER A 77 8.90 4.44 7.91
N VAL A 78 8.52 4.02 9.12
CA VAL A 78 9.41 4.05 10.31
C VAL A 78 10.19 2.76 10.47
N CYS A 79 9.57 1.61 10.23
CA CYS A 79 10.18 0.32 10.56
C CYS A 79 11.00 -0.28 9.41
N THR A 80 10.69 0.05 8.15
CA THR A 80 11.28 -0.67 7.01
C THR A 80 12.14 0.22 6.09
N ILE A 81 11.64 1.41 5.73
CA ILE A 81 12.35 2.28 4.79
C ILE A 81 13.71 2.75 5.34
N PRO A 82 13.88 3.10 6.63
CA PRO A 82 15.18 3.51 7.16
C PRO A 82 16.25 2.42 7.06
N LEU A 83 15.87 1.15 7.19
CA LEU A 83 16.80 0.02 7.00
C LEU A 83 17.31 -0.04 5.55
N THR A 84 16.42 0.16 4.58
CA THR A 84 16.78 0.24 3.16
C THR A 84 17.71 1.43 2.87
N VAL A 85 17.43 2.61 3.47
CA VAL A 85 18.31 3.78 3.34
C VAL A 85 19.71 3.49 3.88
N GLY A 86 19.81 2.83 5.03
CA GLY A 86 21.10 2.43 5.60
C GLY A 86 21.91 1.49 4.67
N VAL A 87 21.23 0.56 3.99
CA VAL A 87 21.87 -0.30 2.98
C VAL A 87 22.25 0.47 1.71
N LEU A 88 21.42 1.39 1.25
CA LEU A 88 21.75 2.25 0.11
C LEU A 88 23.00 3.10 0.36
N ILE A 89 23.18 3.60 1.58
CA ILE A 89 24.36 4.38 1.97
C ILE A 89 25.59 3.46 2.09
N SER A 90 25.47 2.31 2.77
CA SER A 90 26.58 1.43 3.07
C SER A 90 27.03 0.53 1.90
N GLY A 91 26.17 0.32 0.90
CA GLY A 91 26.40 -0.59 -0.22
C GLY A 91 26.36 -2.07 0.14
N ARG A 92 26.00 -2.42 1.36
CA ARG A 92 25.93 -3.80 1.87
C ARG A 92 24.94 -3.94 3.01
N TRP A 93 24.55 -5.17 3.32
CA TRP A 93 23.77 -5.45 4.53
C TRP A 93 24.62 -5.26 5.78
N ILE A 94 24.21 -4.38 6.68
CA ILE A 94 24.95 -4.01 7.89
C ILE A 94 24.24 -4.44 9.18
N TYR A 95 23.06 -5.06 9.08
CA TYR A 95 22.25 -5.42 10.23
C TYR A 95 22.34 -6.93 10.53
N SER A 96 21.77 -7.35 11.65
CA SER A 96 21.75 -8.75 12.08
C SER A 96 20.83 -9.62 11.20
N LYS A 97 21.00 -10.97 11.31
CA LYS A 97 20.11 -11.94 10.65
C LYS A 97 18.65 -11.77 11.09
N ALA A 98 18.40 -11.47 12.37
CA ALA A 98 17.04 -11.25 12.89
C ALA A 98 16.38 -10.01 12.25
N VAL A 99 17.13 -8.92 12.06
CA VAL A 99 16.64 -7.72 11.35
C VAL A 99 16.36 -8.03 9.88
N CYS A 100 17.16 -8.91 9.25
CA CYS A 100 16.93 -9.37 7.88
C CYS A 100 15.60 -10.14 7.77
N GLN A 101 15.37 -11.09 8.66
CA GLN A 101 14.10 -11.84 8.71
C GLN A 101 12.89 -10.92 8.96
N PHE A 102 13.04 -9.96 9.87
CA PHE A 102 12.01 -8.94 10.12
C PHE A 102 11.73 -8.12 8.86
N GLN A 103 12.77 -7.57 8.22
CA GLN A 103 12.57 -6.75 7.02
C GLN A 103 12.08 -7.58 5.82
N GLY A 104 12.37 -8.87 5.76
CA GLY A 104 11.90 -9.74 4.69
C GLY A 104 10.41 -10.12 4.81
N SER A 105 9.87 -10.17 6.02
CA SER A 105 8.47 -10.53 6.28
C SER A 105 7.55 -9.34 6.48
N PHE A 106 8.01 -8.33 7.22
CA PHE A 106 7.17 -7.25 7.72
C PHE A 106 6.61 -6.33 6.61
N PRO A 107 7.39 -5.86 5.59
CA PRO A 107 6.85 -5.10 4.47
C PRO A 107 5.79 -5.85 3.68
N LEU A 108 5.96 -7.15 3.46
CA LEU A 108 4.97 -7.99 2.79
C LEU A 108 3.67 -8.04 3.59
N THR A 109 3.77 -8.22 4.92
CA THR A 109 2.61 -8.20 5.83
C THR A 109 1.88 -6.87 5.73
N LEU A 110 2.58 -5.74 5.85
CA LEU A 110 1.98 -4.41 5.76
C LEU A 110 1.35 -4.15 4.39
N ALA A 111 1.97 -4.63 3.31
CA ALA A 111 1.43 -4.52 1.97
C ALA A 111 0.11 -5.29 1.80
N VAL A 112 0.04 -6.52 2.30
CA VAL A 112 -1.19 -7.33 2.29
C VAL A 112 -2.27 -6.65 3.14
N ILE A 113 -1.94 -6.14 4.33
CA ILE A 113 -2.89 -5.38 5.17
C ILE A 113 -3.44 -4.18 4.40
N SER A 114 -2.59 -3.38 3.76
CA SER A 114 -2.99 -2.21 2.99
C SER A 114 -3.95 -2.58 1.86
N LEU A 115 -3.65 -3.64 1.09
CA LEU A 115 -4.52 -4.14 0.03
C LEU A 115 -5.89 -4.59 0.56
N GLN A 116 -5.93 -5.36 1.64
CA GLN A 116 -7.19 -5.84 2.24
C GLN A 116 -8.01 -4.69 2.85
N LEU A 117 -7.36 -3.68 3.45
CA LEU A 117 -8.04 -2.47 3.91
C LEU A 117 -8.64 -1.69 2.74
N MET A 118 -7.94 -1.59 1.61
CA MET A 118 -8.48 -0.94 0.40
C MET A 118 -9.68 -1.70 -0.17
N VAL A 119 -9.67 -3.04 -0.17
CA VAL A 119 -10.86 -3.85 -0.52
C VAL A 119 -12.02 -3.54 0.44
N THR A 120 -11.75 -3.50 1.74
CA THR A 120 -12.75 -3.19 2.77
C THR A 120 -13.35 -1.78 2.55
N ILE A 121 -12.51 -0.80 2.19
CA ILE A 121 -12.94 0.55 1.81
C ILE A 121 -13.80 0.52 0.54
N ALA A 122 -13.43 -0.26 -0.47
CA ALA A 122 -14.21 -0.39 -1.70
C ALA A 122 -15.58 -1.03 -1.45
N ILE A 123 -15.65 -2.07 -0.62
CA ILE A 123 -16.92 -2.68 -0.17
C ILE A 123 -17.77 -1.67 0.60
N ASN A 124 -17.15 -0.93 1.52
CA ASN A 124 -17.82 0.14 2.28
C ASN A 124 -18.44 1.17 1.33
N ARG A 125 -17.71 1.61 0.30
CA ARG A 125 -18.23 2.57 -0.70
C ARG A 125 -19.33 1.98 -1.56
N TYR A 126 -19.18 0.73 -2.00
CA TYR A 126 -20.19 0.04 -2.77
C TYR A 126 -21.52 -0.05 -2.02
N LEU A 127 -21.47 -0.47 -0.76
CA LEU A 127 -22.69 -0.56 0.06
C LEU A 127 -23.28 0.83 0.37
N CYS A 128 -22.46 1.82 0.63
CA CYS A 128 -22.91 3.19 0.88
C CYS A 128 -23.69 3.77 -0.30
N VAL A 129 -23.21 3.56 -1.52
CA VAL A 129 -23.81 4.16 -2.74
C VAL A 129 -24.94 3.31 -3.28
N ILE A 130 -24.82 1.97 -3.29
CA ILE A 130 -25.76 1.08 -4.00
C ILE A 130 -26.79 0.44 -3.07
N LYS A 131 -26.39 0.13 -1.81
CA LYS A 131 -27.25 -0.54 -0.81
C LYS A 131 -27.24 0.18 0.55
N PRO A 132 -27.79 1.42 0.64
CA PRO A 132 -27.64 2.25 1.85
C PRO A 132 -28.25 1.65 3.11
N SER A 133 -29.33 0.86 2.99
CA SER A 133 -29.94 0.16 4.14
C SER A 133 -29.01 -0.88 4.74
N LEU A 134 -28.33 -1.67 3.89
CA LEU A 134 -27.36 -2.67 4.30
C LEU A 134 -26.08 -2.02 4.86
N TYR A 135 -25.65 -0.90 4.24
CA TYR A 135 -24.52 -0.11 4.74
C TYR A 135 -24.72 0.29 6.20
N ARG A 136 -25.85 0.89 6.55
CA ARG A 136 -26.15 1.34 7.92
C ARG A 136 -26.14 0.19 8.94
N ARG A 137 -26.48 -1.02 8.53
CA ARG A 137 -26.48 -2.22 9.37
C ARG A 137 -25.07 -2.78 9.59
N ILE A 138 -24.23 -2.80 8.52
CA ILE A 138 -22.91 -3.43 8.53
C ILE A 138 -21.82 -2.47 8.98
N PHE A 139 -21.80 -1.23 8.46
CA PHE A 139 -20.73 -0.28 8.70
C PHE A 139 -21.12 0.77 9.74
N THR A 140 -20.59 0.61 10.93
CA THR A 140 -20.57 1.63 11.99
C THR A 140 -19.09 1.92 12.34
N VAL A 141 -18.81 3.02 13.01
CA VAL A 141 -17.44 3.37 13.46
C VAL A 141 -16.80 2.21 14.24
N ARG A 142 -17.50 1.63 15.20
CA ARG A 142 -17.01 0.50 16.02
C ARG A 142 -16.76 -0.77 15.18
N LYS A 143 -17.68 -1.10 14.27
CA LYS A 143 -17.52 -2.27 13.39
C LYS A 143 -16.39 -2.08 12.39
N SER A 144 -16.19 -0.86 11.87
CA SER A 144 -15.08 -0.55 10.97
C SER A 144 -13.73 -0.73 11.66
N LEU A 145 -13.61 -0.37 12.92
CA LEU A 145 -12.43 -0.69 13.73
C LEU A 145 -12.24 -2.20 13.86
N GLY A 146 -13.30 -2.95 14.18
CA GLY A 146 -13.27 -4.41 14.23
C GLY A 146 -12.85 -5.05 12.92
N PHE A 147 -13.34 -4.56 11.78
CA PHE A 147 -12.90 -5.01 10.45
C PHE A 147 -11.41 -4.74 10.22
N SER A 148 -10.90 -3.57 10.63
CA SER A 148 -9.48 -3.26 10.53
C SER A 148 -8.64 -4.27 11.33
N VAL A 149 -9.00 -4.53 12.58
CA VAL A 149 -8.31 -5.53 13.42
C VAL A 149 -8.39 -6.93 12.78
N GLY A 150 -9.57 -7.33 12.27
CA GLY A 150 -9.73 -8.59 11.56
C GLY A 150 -8.82 -8.72 10.34
N VAL A 151 -8.68 -7.65 9.54
CA VAL A 151 -7.76 -7.60 8.40
C VAL A 151 -6.31 -7.76 8.85
N PHE A 152 -5.89 -7.09 9.92
CA PHE A 152 -4.54 -7.24 10.49
C PHE A 152 -4.27 -8.70 10.89
N CYS A 153 -5.16 -9.32 11.65
CA CYS A 153 -5.00 -10.72 12.07
C CYS A 153 -4.96 -11.68 10.88
N LEU A 154 -5.86 -11.52 9.92
CA LEU A 154 -5.94 -12.40 8.74
C LEU A 154 -4.72 -12.27 7.82
N ALA A 155 -4.16 -11.07 7.68
CA ALA A 155 -2.97 -10.86 6.86
C ALA A 155 -1.71 -11.45 7.50
N CYS A 156 -1.59 -11.40 8.83
CA CYS A 156 -0.44 -11.97 9.54
C CYS A 156 -0.29 -13.47 9.34
N LEU A 157 -1.38 -14.22 9.25
CA LEU A 157 -1.33 -15.68 9.14
C LEU A 157 -0.52 -16.16 7.92
N PRO A 158 -0.86 -15.78 6.66
CA PRO A 158 -0.12 -16.25 5.49
C PRO A 158 1.27 -15.59 5.37
N THR A 159 1.41 -14.31 5.75
CA THR A 159 2.65 -13.57 5.52
C THR A 159 3.77 -13.91 6.50
N LEU A 160 3.41 -14.30 7.72
CA LEU A 160 4.38 -14.71 8.74
C LEU A 160 4.62 -16.22 8.78
N SER A 161 3.79 -17.02 8.11
CA SER A 161 3.93 -18.47 8.10
C SER A 161 5.32 -18.97 7.62
N PRO A 162 6.01 -18.36 6.61
CA PRO A 162 7.34 -18.81 6.20
C PRO A 162 8.41 -18.66 7.28
N MET A 163 8.20 -17.80 8.28
CA MET A 163 9.14 -17.69 9.41
C MET A 163 9.23 -18.97 10.25
N PHE A 164 8.28 -19.88 10.11
CA PHE A 164 8.23 -21.13 10.85
C PHE A 164 8.85 -22.32 10.09
N TYR A 165 8.75 -22.35 8.74
CA TYR A 165 9.22 -23.48 7.93
C TYR A 165 10.31 -23.13 6.91
N ALA A 166 10.48 -21.86 6.53
CA ALA A 166 11.42 -21.39 5.51
C ALA A 166 12.22 -20.16 5.97
N ARG A 167 12.63 -20.16 7.24
CA ARG A 167 13.33 -19.03 7.86
C ARG A 167 14.63 -18.66 7.16
N ASP A 168 15.34 -19.61 6.58
CA ASP A 168 16.61 -19.40 5.89
C ASP A 168 16.43 -18.86 4.46
N ASP A 169 15.20 -18.83 3.95
CA ASP A 169 14.88 -18.20 2.66
C ASP A 169 14.69 -16.68 2.75
N TYR A 170 14.74 -16.11 3.97
CA TYR A 170 14.87 -14.67 4.14
C TYR A 170 16.33 -14.27 3.98
N ALA A 171 16.64 -13.62 2.86
CA ALA A 171 18.00 -13.24 2.51
C ALA A 171 18.09 -11.80 2.00
N PHE A 172 19.28 -11.23 2.12
CA PHE A 172 19.56 -9.93 1.55
C PHE A 172 19.53 -9.99 0.03
N HIS A 173 18.71 -9.13 -0.60
CA HIS A 173 18.62 -8.97 -2.04
C HIS A 173 19.35 -7.69 -2.47
N PRO A 174 20.56 -7.76 -3.04
CA PRO A 174 21.38 -6.56 -3.29
C PRO A 174 20.73 -5.58 -4.28
N GLY A 175 19.99 -6.10 -5.26
CA GLY A 175 19.27 -5.27 -6.22
C GLY A 175 18.18 -4.42 -5.56
N LYS A 176 17.39 -5.01 -4.65
CA LYS A 176 16.32 -4.35 -3.90
C LYS A 176 16.84 -3.49 -2.74
N ALA A 177 18.09 -3.67 -2.33
CA ALA A 177 18.76 -3.05 -1.18
C ALA A 177 18.03 -3.31 0.16
N TYR A 178 17.36 -4.45 0.29
CA TYR A 178 16.73 -4.91 1.52
C TYR A 178 16.66 -6.44 1.57
N CYS A 179 16.39 -6.99 2.74
CA CYS A 179 16.11 -8.42 2.86
C CYS A 179 14.69 -8.73 2.37
N ALA A 180 14.56 -9.79 1.59
CA ALA A 180 13.30 -10.28 1.07
C ALA A 180 13.19 -11.79 1.26
N PHE A 181 11.98 -12.30 1.24
CA PHE A 181 11.72 -13.72 1.12
C PHE A 181 12.00 -14.15 -0.32
N ALA A 182 12.73 -15.25 -0.50
CA ALA A 182 13.11 -15.77 -1.80
C ALA A 182 11.90 -16.45 -2.48
N MET A 183 11.05 -15.65 -3.12
CA MET A 183 9.84 -16.11 -3.81
C MET A 183 10.17 -17.09 -4.93
N GLU A 184 11.31 -16.90 -5.61
CA GLU A 184 11.80 -17.75 -6.68
C GLU A 184 12.17 -19.19 -6.24
N LYS A 185 12.36 -19.39 -4.93
CA LYS A 185 12.58 -20.73 -4.34
C LYS A 185 11.27 -21.38 -3.91
N ASN A 186 10.23 -20.59 -3.63
CA ASN A 186 9.01 -21.01 -2.97
C ASN A 186 7.80 -20.75 -3.87
N PHE A 187 7.77 -21.38 -5.05
CA PHE A 187 6.79 -21.13 -6.12
C PHE A 187 5.34 -21.23 -5.64
N ILE A 188 4.98 -22.25 -4.86
CA ILE A 188 3.58 -22.43 -4.37
C ILE A 188 3.21 -21.26 -3.45
N PHE A 189 4.08 -20.87 -2.52
CA PHE A 189 3.85 -19.74 -1.64
C PHE A 189 3.71 -18.44 -2.44
N ALA A 190 4.61 -18.21 -3.38
CA ALA A 190 4.59 -17.03 -4.25
C ALA A 190 3.32 -16.95 -5.10
N LEU A 191 2.87 -18.09 -5.65
CA LEU A 191 1.63 -18.17 -6.41
C LEU A 191 0.40 -17.88 -5.52
N CYS A 192 0.32 -18.48 -4.33
CA CYS A 192 -0.77 -18.24 -3.38
C CYS A 192 -0.82 -16.78 -2.93
N MET A 193 0.34 -16.19 -2.62
CA MET A 193 0.43 -14.77 -2.22
C MET A 193 0.09 -13.84 -3.39
N GLY A 194 0.66 -14.09 -4.56
CA GLY A 194 0.44 -13.28 -5.75
C GLY A 194 -1.03 -13.30 -6.19
N MET A 195 -1.60 -14.47 -6.40
CA MET A 195 -2.98 -14.60 -6.88
C MET A 195 -4.02 -14.34 -5.79
N GLY A 196 -3.80 -14.91 -4.59
CA GLY A 196 -4.78 -14.86 -3.50
C GLY A 196 -4.81 -13.52 -2.76
N PHE A 197 -3.65 -12.92 -2.48
CA PHE A 197 -3.57 -11.74 -1.61
C PHE A 197 -3.16 -10.45 -2.32
N ILE A 198 -2.65 -10.52 -3.55
CA ILE A 198 -2.29 -9.33 -4.34
C ILE A 198 -3.24 -9.14 -5.53
N MET A 199 -3.38 -10.11 -6.44
CA MET A 199 -4.22 -9.94 -7.64
C MET A 199 -5.72 -9.92 -7.32
N SER A 200 -6.21 -10.78 -6.44
CA SER A 200 -7.63 -10.84 -6.11
C SER A 200 -8.19 -9.52 -5.55
N PRO A 201 -7.51 -8.78 -4.64
CA PRO A 201 -7.89 -7.44 -4.24
C PRO A 201 -8.08 -6.47 -5.40
N PHE A 202 -7.17 -6.43 -6.37
CA PHE A 202 -7.29 -5.54 -7.53
C PHE A 202 -8.52 -5.88 -8.39
N ILE A 203 -8.79 -7.16 -8.62
CA ILE A 203 -9.97 -7.61 -9.37
C ILE A 203 -11.25 -7.20 -8.64
N ILE A 204 -11.34 -7.47 -7.32
CA ILE A 204 -12.50 -7.14 -6.49
C ILE A 204 -12.74 -5.63 -6.49
N MET A 205 -11.71 -4.83 -6.23
CA MET A 205 -11.82 -3.38 -6.22
C MET A 205 -12.25 -2.82 -7.57
N SER A 206 -11.64 -3.29 -8.66
CA SER A 206 -12.00 -2.87 -10.02
C SER A 206 -13.47 -3.18 -10.33
N TYR A 207 -13.96 -4.37 -9.99
CA TYR A 207 -15.36 -4.73 -10.14
C TYR A 207 -16.28 -3.81 -9.34
N LEU A 208 -15.98 -3.58 -8.05
CA LEU A 208 -16.80 -2.74 -7.17
C LEU A 208 -16.86 -1.29 -7.67
N TYR A 209 -15.73 -0.69 -8.07
CA TYR A 209 -15.71 0.69 -8.59
C TYR A 209 -16.38 0.80 -9.95
N CYS A 210 -16.28 -0.19 -10.83
CA CYS A 210 -17.06 -0.25 -12.06
C CYS A 210 -18.57 -0.25 -11.77
N ARG A 211 -19.03 -1.07 -10.81
CA ARG A 211 -20.44 -1.12 -10.41
C ARG A 211 -20.94 0.22 -9.84
N ILE A 212 -20.13 0.88 -9.01
CA ILE A 212 -20.45 2.21 -8.49
C ILE A 212 -20.55 3.22 -9.64
N TYR A 213 -19.56 3.23 -10.54
CA TYR A 213 -19.54 4.15 -11.68
C TYR A 213 -20.81 4.06 -12.54
N TRP A 214 -21.20 2.83 -12.90
CA TRP A 214 -22.43 2.61 -13.69
C TRP A 214 -23.69 3.00 -12.93
N SER A 215 -23.77 2.73 -11.62
CA SER A 215 -24.91 3.13 -10.80
C SER A 215 -25.05 4.64 -10.73
N VAL A 216 -23.95 5.37 -10.52
CA VAL A 216 -23.94 6.84 -10.47
C VAL A 216 -24.33 7.45 -11.82
N ARG A 217 -23.85 6.91 -12.94
CA ARG A 217 -24.24 7.37 -14.27
C ARG A 217 -25.73 7.20 -14.55
N ARG A 218 -26.32 6.07 -14.14
CA ARG A 218 -27.75 5.83 -14.31
C ARG A 218 -28.62 6.74 -13.46
N ALA A 219 -28.17 7.10 -12.25
CA ALA A 219 -28.88 8.00 -11.34
C ALA A 219 -28.78 9.48 -11.72
N ALA A 220 -27.95 9.87 -12.69
CA ALA A 220 -27.76 11.25 -13.12
C ALA A 220 -28.87 11.81 -13.99
N PHE A 221 -29.92 11.04 -14.33
CA PHE A 221 -31.12 11.53 -15.03
C PHE A 221 -32.12 12.11 -14.02
N PRO A 222 -32.62 13.34 -14.25
CA PRO A 222 -33.40 14.07 -13.25
C PRO A 222 -34.78 13.47 -13.06
N GLN A 223 -35.15 13.14 -11.84
CA GLN A 223 -36.55 12.97 -11.44
C GLN A 223 -36.94 14.08 -10.44
N SER A 224 -37.99 14.80 -10.81
CA SER A 224 -38.94 15.62 -10.03
C SER A 224 -38.40 16.53 -8.89
N GLY A 225 -38.84 17.82 -8.94
CA GLY A 225 -38.36 18.94 -8.14
C GLY A 225 -39.02 19.16 -6.77
N ASN A 226 -38.86 18.28 -5.80
CA ASN A 226 -39.25 18.51 -4.41
C ASN A 226 -38.02 18.80 -3.54
N ALA A 227 -38.14 19.65 -2.50
CA ALA A 227 -37.06 20.07 -1.60
C ALA A 227 -36.36 18.89 -0.92
N ASP A 228 -37.06 17.81 -0.58
CA ASP A 228 -36.48 16.56 -0.05
C ASP A 228 -35.62 15.86 -1.09
N ALA A 229 -35.96 15.93 -2.36
CA ALA A 229 -35.19 15.40 -3.48
C ALA A 229 -33.88 16.16 -3.67
N GLU A 230 -33.84 17.47 -3.41
CA GLU A 230 -32.63 18.29 -3.50
C GLU A 230 -31.65 17.97 -2.37
N SER A 231 -32.11 17.76 -1.14
CA SER A 231 -31.26 17.34 -0.01
C SER A 231 -30.66 15.96 -0.26
N GLN A 232 -31.44 15.01 -0.74
CA GLN A 232 -30.96 13.65 -1.10
C GLN A 232 -29.96 13.70 -2.26
N ARG A 233 -30.20 14.54 -3.26
CA ARG A 233 -29.29 14.76 -4.39
C ARG A 233 -27.94 15.32 -3.93
N ASN A 234 -27.93 16.30 -3.03
CA ASN A 234 -26.72 16.91 -2.50
C ASN A 234 -25.89 15.89 -1.70
N ALA A 235 -26.53 15.08 -0.87
CA ALA A 235 -25.87 13.97 -0.16
C ALA A 235 -25.29 12.94 -1.13
N HIS A 236 -26.04 12.55 -2.17
CA HIS A 236 -25.54 11.61 -3.19
C HIS A 236 -24.34 12.17 -3.96
N VAL A 237 -24.38 13.44 -4.37
CA VAL A 237 -23.25 14.12 -5.04
C VAL A 237 -22.00 14.12 -4.17
N GLN A 238 -22.15 14.30 -2.86
CA GLN A 238 -21.02 14.27 -1.93
C GLN A 238 -20.40 12.86 -1.82
N GLU A 239 -21.23 11.82 -1.73
CA GLU A 239 -20.76 10.43 -1.71
C GLU A 239 -20.04 10.04 -3.01
N VAL A 240 -20.52 10.53 -4.15
CA VAL A 240 -19.85 10.36 -5.46
C VAL A 240 -18.47 11.01 -5.48
N LYS A 241 -18.32 12.21 -4.91
CA LYS A 241 -17.00 12.88 -4.83
C LYS A 241 -16.02 12.08 -3.98
N VAL A 242 -16.45 11.56 -2.82
CA VAL A 242 -15.62 10.69 -1.98
C VAL A 242 -15.23 9.43 -2.74
N THR A 243 -16.17 8.80 -3.43
CA THR A 243 -15.91 7.60 -4.22
C THR A 243 -14.89 7.85 -5.33
N LYS A 244 -14.97 8.98 -6.04
CA LYS A 244 -13.97 9.37 -7.05
C LYS A 244 -12.57 9.52 -6.46
N THR A 245 -12.47 10.12 -5.27
CA THR A 245 -11.19 10.22 -4.56
C THR A 245 -10.59 8.84 -4.28
N LEU A 246 -11.40 7.93 -3.76
CA LEU A 246 -10.94 6.58 -3.43
C LEU A 246 -10.62 5.74 -4.67
N ALA A 247 -11.34 5.94 -5.78
CA ALA A 247 -10.99 5.35 -7.07
C ALA A 247 -9.63 5.86 -7.58
N ALA A 248 -9.32 7.15 -7.41
CA ALA A 248 -8.02 7.70 -7.75
C ALA A 248 -6.89 7.13 -6.86
N VAL A 249 -7.16 6.88 -5.57
CA VAL A 249 -6.23 6.19 -4.67
C VAL A 249 -5.95 4.77 -5.18
N LEU A 250 -6.98 4.03 -5.60
CA LEU A 250 -6.80 2.72 -6.20
C LEU A 250 -5.92 2.78 -7.46
N VAL A 251 -6.16 3.74 -8.35
CA VAL A 251 -5.34 3.90 -9.57
C VAL A 251 -3.89 4.20 -9.20
N GLY A 252 -3.64 5.15 -8.29
CA GLY A 252 -2.29 5.48 -7.82
C GLY A 252 -1.57 4.28 -7.21
N PHE A 253 -2.27 3.50 -6.40
CA PHE A 253 -1.76 2.27 -5.81
C PHE A 253 -1.45 1.21 -6.89
N SER A 254 -2.35 1.04 -7.86
CA SER A 254 -2.14 0.11 -8.98
C SER A 254 -0.91 0.47 -9.81
N LEU A 255 -0.68 1.76 -10.08
CA LEU A 255 0.51 2.23 -10.80
C LEU A 255 1.81 1.92 -10.05
N CYS A 256 1.80 1.93 -8.73
CA CYS A 256 2.95 1.54 -7.91
C CYS A 256 3.18 0.02 -7.91
N TRP A 257 2.12 -0.78 -7.84
CA TRP A 257 2.21 -2.23 -7.67
C TRP A 257 2.34 -3.02 -8.97
N PHE A 258 1.83 -2.50 -10.09
CA PHE A 258 1.89 -3.19 -11.37
C PHE A 258 3.33 -3.50 -11.84
N PRO A 259 4.29 -2.54 -11.77
CA PRO A 259 5.70 -2.83 -12.05
C PRO A 259 6.30 -3.89 -11.13
N VAL A 260 5.93 -3.85 -9.84
CA VAL A 260 6.39 -4.81 -8.83
C VAL A 260 5.97 -6.24 -9.20
N MET A 261 4.70 -6.43 -9.55
CA MET A 261 4.17 -7.74 -9.95
C MET A 261 4.82 -8.28 -11.24
N ILE A 262 5.11 -7.40 -12.20
CA ILE A 262 5.80 -7.80 -13.45
C ILE A 262 7.22 -8.28 -13.13
N ILE A 263 7.96 -7.55 -12.29
CA ILE A 263 9.33 -7.90 -11.92
C ILE A 263 9.35 -9.22 -11.14
N ASP A 264 8.47 -9.39 -10.16
CA ASP A 264 8.36 -10.65 -9.40
C ASP A 264 7.99 -11.83 -10.32
N GLN A 265 7.11 -11.63 -11.30
CA GLN A 265 6.77 -12.67 -12.28
C GLN A 265 7.96 -13.05 -13.16
N ILE A 266 8.78 -12.08 -13.58
CA ILE A 266 10.00 -12.33 -14.34
C ILE A 266 11.01 -13.15 -13.51
N ASP A 267 11.24 -12.76 -12.26
CA ASP A 267 12.17 -13.48 -11.36
C ASP A 267 11.69 -14.90 -11.07
N MET A 268 10.39 -15.07 -10.83
CA MET A 268 9.79 -16.41 -10.60
C MET A 268 9.89 -17.33 -11.82
N THR A 269 9.62 -16.82 -13.02
CA THR A 269 9.69 -17.65 -14.23
C THR A 269 11.11 -18.06 -14.59
N ASN A 270 12.11 -17.23 -14.27
CA ASN A 270 13.51 -17.51 -14.53
C ASN A 270 14.21 -18.22 -13.34
N GLY A 271 13.58 -18.28 -12.16
CA GLY A 271 14.14 -18.85 -10.94
C GLY A 271 15.35 -18.08 -10.39
N ALA A 272 15.61 -16.86 -10.90
CA ALA A 272 16.75 -16.04 -10.51
C ALA A 272 16.48 -14.55 -10.79
N PRO A 273 17.06 -13.60 -10.02
CA PRO A 273 16.91 -12.16 -10.22
C PRO A 273 17.77 -11.63 -11.38
N MET A 274 17.28 -11.80 -12.61
CA MET A 274 18.05 -11.56 -13.83
C MET A 274 18.14 -10.09 -14.26
N LEU A 275 17.31 -9.21 -13.71
CA LEU A 275 17.21 -7.82 -14.13
C LEU A 275 18.38 -6.96 -13.58
N PRO A 276 18.68 -5.80 -14.18
CA PRO A 276 19.68 -4.87 -13.65
C PRO A 276 19.27 -4.29 -12.29
N ARG A 277 20.23 -3.95 -11.43
CA ARG A 277 20.00 -3.38 -10.11
C ARG A 277 19.06 -2.16 -10.11
N LYS A 278 19.16 -1.29 -11.13
CA LYS A 278 18.31 -0.10 -11.26
C LYS A 278 16.81 -0.44 -11.33
N VAL A 279 16.46 -1.57 -11.92
CA VAL A 279 15.08 -2.07 -11.99
C VAL A 279 14.61 -2.52 -10.61
N TYR A 280 15.47 -3.19 -9.85
CA TYR A 280 15.15 -3.58 -8.47
C TYR A 280 15.11 -2.39 -7.50
N TYR A 281 15.94 -1.37 -7.71
CA TYR A 281 15.81 -0.12 -6.96
C TYR A 281 14.44 0.54 -7.23
N PHE A 282 14.03 0.60 -8.50
CA PHE A 282 12.70 1.10 -8.87
C PHE A 282 11.57 0.23 -8.29
N TYR A 283 11.74 -1.09 -8.22
CA TYR A 283 10.83 -2.00 -7.53
C TYR A 283 10.61 -1.60 -6.07
N GLY A 284 11.68 -1.44 -5.29
CA GLY A 284 11.61 -1.02 -3.90
C GLY A 284 11.00 0.38 -3.74
N LEU A 285 11.40 1.32 -4.60
CA LEU A 285 10.85 2.67 -4.63
C LEU A 285 9.34 2.67 -4.88
N SER A 286 8.86 1.84 -5.80
CA SER A 286 7.43 1.72 -6.13
C SER A 286 6.61 1.20 -4.96
N ILE A 287 7.10 0.18 -4.23
CA ILE A 287 6.44 -0.33 -3.03
C ILE A 287 6.30 0.79 -1.99
N TYR A 288 7.37 1.51 -1.69
CA TYR A 288 7.35 2.54 -0.66
C TYR A 288 6.59 3.81 -1.07
N MET A 289 6.60 4.15 -2.36
CA MET A 289 5.78 5.23 -2.93
C MET A 289 4.29 4.98 -2.75
N SER A 290 3.84 3.72 -2.76
CA SER A 290 2.43 3.39 -2.55
C SER A 290 1.90 3.89 -1.19
N SER A 291 2.75 3.93 -0.16
CA SER A 291 2.42 4.50 1.14
C SER A 291 2.44 6.03 1.19
N ALA A 292 3.25 6.67 0.35
CA ALA A 292 3.38 8.13 0.33
C ALA A 292 2.27 8.82 -0.50
N ILE A 293 1.68 8.12 -1.49
CA ILE A 293 0.73 8.71 -2.42
C ILE A 293 -0.66 8.94 -1.80
N ASN A 294 -1.08 8.11 -0.84
CA ASN A 294 -2.40 8.14 -0.22
C ASN A 294 -2.77 9.50 0.39
N PRO A 295 -1.96 10.11 1.28
CA PRO A 295 -2.25 11.42 1.86
C PRO A 295 -2.32 12.54 0.83
N VAL A 296 -1.48 12.47 -0.21
CA VAL A 296 -1.45 13.45 -1.31
C VAL A 296 -2.77 13.42 -2.06
N LEU A 297 -3.25 12.24 -2.42
CA LEU A 297 -4.53 12.09 -3.13
C LEU A 297 -5.72 12.52 -2.28
N TYR A 298 -5.72 12.24 -0.96
CA TYR A 298 -6.76 12.76 -0.06
C TYR A 298 -6.73 14.28 0.00
N GLY A 299 -5.56 14.89 0.13
CA GLY A 299 -5.41 16.35 0.17
C GLY A 299 -5.81 17.06 -1.12
N LEU A 300 -5.52 16.46 -2.27
CA LEU A 300 -5.85 17.04 -3.58
C LEU A 300 -7.33 16.86 -3.93
N LEU A 301 -7.90 15.69 -3.71
CA LEU A 301 -9.19 15.30 -4.25
C LEU A 301 -10.33 15.39 -3.24
N ASN A 302 -10.06 15.28 -1.93
CA ASN A 302 -11.07 15.35 -0.90
C ASN A 302 -11.07 16.73 -0.20
N ARG A 303 -12.12 17.53 -0.47
CA ARG A 303 -12.26 18.89 0.08
C ARG A 303 -12.22 18.91 1.62
N SER A 304 -12.79 17.92 2.29
CA SER A 304 -12.84 17.87 3.76
C SER A 304 -11.43 17.67 4.34
N PHE A 305 -10.65 16.73 3.80
CA PHE A 305 -9.25 16.54 4.20
C PHE A 305 -8.39 17.77 3.88
N ARG A 306 -8.55 18.36 2.69
CA ARG A 306 -7.81 19.54 2.28
C ARG A 306 -8.01 20.73 3.24
N ILE A 307 -9.24 20.95 3.70
CA ILE A 307 -9.53 22.02 4.68
C ILE A 307 -8.83 21.73 6.00
N GLU A 308 -8.93 20.49 6.50
CA GLU A 308 -8.29 20.12 7.77
C GLU A 308 -6.76 20.15 7.68
N TYR A 309 -6.17 19.68 6.59
CA TYR A 309 -4.72 19.80 6.36
C TYR A 309 -4.25 21.24 6.42
N LYS A 310 -4.96 22.17 5.77
CA LYS A 310 -4.65 23.59 5.84
C LYS A 310 -4.71 24.12 7.28
N LYS A 311 -5.73 23.78 8.05
CA LYS A 311 -5.87 24.20 9.46
C LYS A 311 -4.71 23.67 10.31
N ILE A 312 -4.35 22.39 10.15
CA ILE A 312 -3.27 21.77 10.90
C ILE A 312 -1.93 22.44 10.57
N ILE A 313 -1.63 22.64 9.27
CA ILE A 313 -0.35 23.22 8.82
C ILE A 313 -0.25 24.70 9.21
N THR A 314 -1.35 25.46 9.11
CA THR A 314 -1.35 26.90 9.48
C THR A 314 -1.55 27.14 10.97
N TRP A 315 -1.61 26.08 11.78
CA TRP A 315 -1.84 26.15 13.23
C TRP A 315 -3.07 26.98 13.63
N LYS A 316 -4.05 27.15 12.75
CA LYS A 316 -5.30 27.85 13.08
C LYS A 316 -6.15 26.92 13.94
N SER A 317 -6.28 27.26 15.24
CA SER A 317 -7.29 26.65 16.12
C SER A 317 -8.69 26.90 15.56
N LEU A 318 -9.59 25.99 15.85
CA LEU A 318 -11.01 26.15 15.65
C LEU A 318 -11.54 27.39 16.35
#